data_5d8337c67add66a20c0dc42f1868f556
#
_entry.id   5d8337c67add66a20c0dc42f1868f556
#
_cell.length_a   1.000
_cell.length_b   1.000
_cell.length_c   1.000
_cell.angle_alpha   90.00
_cell.angle_beta   90.00
_cell.angle_gamma   90.00
#
_symmetry.space_group_name_H-M   'P 1'
#
loop_
_entity.id
_entity.type
_entity.pdbx_description
1 polymer ?
#
loop_
_entity_poly.entity_id
_entity_poly.type
_entity_poly.pdbx_seq_one_letter_code
_entity_poly.pdbx_strand_id
1 'polypeptide(L)'
;MRAALALVAIVASTGSLPKAGMLVPGQSLGGVRLGETAAQTRAALGGFYGRCHGCDGTTWYFTYGKWTRTGLAVELHNGRVAALFTLWKPPGWHTAGGLRLGAVEAQVTSLAGPVVPVACAGYTVLVRDAHGTRTAYYVVNGELWGFGLMRARANPCRT
;
A
#
# COMPACT_ATOMS: atom_id res chain seq x y z
N MET A 1 37.81 -21.21 -31.49
CA MET A 1 36.55 -20.59 -31.07
C MET A 1 36.56 -20.51 -29.56
N ARG A 2 36.69 -19.31 -28.95
CA ARG A 2 36.65 -19.10 -27.49
C ARG A 2 35.28 -18.57 -27.14
N ALA A 3 34.49 -19.36 -26.41
CA ALA A 3 33.21 -18.93 -25.86
C ALA A 3 33.45 -18.04 -24.64
N ALA A 4 33.05 -16.78 -24.71
CA ALA A 4 33.04 -15.88 -23.58
C ALA A 4 31.77 -16.14 -22.76
N LEU A 5 31.93 -16.67 -21.53
CA LEU A 5 30.83 -16.71 -20.55
C LEU A 5 30.61 -15.30 -20.02
N ALA A 6 29.48 -14.70 -20.34
CA ALA A 6 29.03 -13.46 -19.72
C ALA A 6 28.48 -13.79 -18.31
N LEU A 7 29.19 -13.39 -17.27
CA LEU A 7 28.69 -13.41 -15.89
C LEU A 7 27.63 -12.32 -15.76
N VAL A 8 26.36 -12.70 -15.69
CA VAL A 8 25.28 -11.79 -15.30
C VAL A 8 25.35 -11.62 -13.79
N ALA A 9 25.88 -10.49 -13.33
CA ALA A 9 25.84 -10.11 -11.94
C ALA A 9 24.38 -9.77 -11.55
N ILE A 10 23.73 -10.65 -10.80
CA ILE A 10 22.45 -10.38 -10.16
C ILE A 10 22.72 -9.42 -9.02
N VAL A 11 22.47 -8.13 -9.25
CA VAL A 11 22.45 -7.13 -8.17
C VAL A 11 21.20 -7.43 -7.34
N ALA A 12 21.38 -8.04 -6.19
CA ALA A 12 20.34 -8.20 -5.20
C ALA A 12 20.00 -6.80 -4.65
N SER A 13 18.96 -6.19 -5.19
CA SER A 13 18.40 -4.95 -4.64
C SER A 13 17.90 -5.26 -3.23
N THR A 14 18.56 -4.75 -2.20
CA THR A 14 18.04 -4.78 -0.83
C THR A 14 16.90 -3.76 -0.75
N GLY A 15 15.69 -4.21 -1.06
CA GLY A 15 14.49 -3.39 -0.94
C GLY A 15 14.33 -2.86 0.48
N SER A 16 13.79 -1.68 0.61
CA SER A 16 13.42 -1.08 1.88
C SER A 16 12.13 -0.30 1.73
N LEU A 17 11.39 -0.15 2.85
CA LEU A 17 10.19 0.68 2.85
C LEU A 17 10.57 2.11 2.42
N PRO A 18 9.92 2.67 1.37
CA PRO A 18 10.25 4.00 0.86
C PRO A 18 9.92 5.07 1.92
N LYS A 19 10.85 6.01 2.14
CA LYS A 19 10.65 7.14 3.09
C LYS A 19 9.48 8.03 2.72
N ALA A 20 9.18 8.12 1.41
CA ALA A 20 8.02 8.82 0.86
C ALA A 20 7.40 7.93 -0.21
N GLY A 21 6.44 7.11 0.19
CA GLY A 21 5.79 6.16 -0.72
C GLY A 21 4.75 6.83 -1.61
N MET A 22 4.50 6.22 -2.76
CA MET A 22 3.52 6.71 -3.73
C MET A 22 2.39 5.71 -3.92
N LEU A 23 1.17 6.24 -3.95
CA LEU A 23 0.00 5.53 -4.49
C LEU A 23 -0.16 5.89 -5.98
N VAL A 24 -0.10 4.90 -6.83
CA VAL A 24 -0.59 4.97 -8.20
C VAL A 24 -1.98 4.31 -8.22
N PRO A 25 -3.07 5.08 -8.29
CA PRO A 25 -4.43 4.55 -8.16
C PRO A 25 -4.69 3.40 -9.12
N GLY A 26 -5.26 2.31 -8.61
CA GLY A 26 -5.53 1.10 -9.39
C GLY A 26 -4.31 0.25 -9.75
N GLN A 27 -3.08 0.64 -9.42
CA GLN A 27 -1.87 -0.05 -9.86
C GLN A 27 -0.95 -0.50 -8.73
N SER A 28 -0.48 0.42 -7.90
CA SER A 28 0.54 0.12 -6.87
C SER A 28 0.45 1.04 -5.66
N LEU A 29 0.93 0.56 -4.53
CA LEU A 29 1.15 1.36 -3.32
C LEU A 29 2.53 1.04 -2.74
N GLY A 30 3.37 2.07 -2.61
CA GLY A 30 4.76 1.91 -2.15
C GLY A 30 5.62 1.05 -3.07
N GLY A 31 5.31 1.01 -4.37
CA GLY A 31 6.00 0.19 -5.36
C GLY A 31 5.52 -1.26 -5.47
N VAL A 32 4.61 -1.71 -4.59
CA VAL A 32 4.04 -3.07 -4.60
C VAL A 32 2.69 -3.09 -5.30
N ARG A 33 2.41 -4.16 -6.06
CA ARG A 33 1.17 -4.35 -6.82
C ARG A 33 0.34 -5.50 -6.26
N LEU A 34 -0.96 -5.47 -6.51
CA LEU A 34 -1.83 -6.63 -6.25
C LEU A 34 -1.40 -7.83 -7.09
N GLY A 35 -1.46 -9.03 -6.49
CA GLY A 35 -1.08 -10.28 -7.14
C GLY A 35 0.43 -10.60 -7.12
N GLU A 36 1.29 -9.68 -6.71
CA GLU A 36 2.71 -9.99 -6.48
C GLU A 36 2.89 -11.06 -5.42
N THR A 37 3.94 -11.85 -5.57
CA THR A 37 4.28 -12.90 -4.61
C THR A 37 4.91 -12.33 -3.34
N ALA A 38 4.87 -13.11 -2.25
CA ALA A 38 5.57 -12.80 -1.02
C ALA A 38 7.08 -12.52 -1.24
N ALA A 39 7.72 -13.21 -2.18
CA ALA A 39 9.12 -12.99 -2.51
C ALA A 39 9.35 -11.63 -3.20
N GLN A 40 8.50 -11.26 -4.16
CA GLN A 40 8.53 -9.95 -4.83
C GLN A 40 8.29 -8.81 -3.83
N THR A 41 7.31 -8.98 -2.93
CA THR A 41 7.05 -8.01 -1.86
C THR A 41 8.27 -7.78 -0.98
N ARG A 42 8.97 -8.86 -0.55
CA ARG A 42 10.22 -8.72 0.22
C ARG A 42 11.35 -8.08 -0.58
N ALA A 43 11.46 -8.38 -1.86
CA ALA A 43 12.43 -7.73 -2.72
C ALA A 43 12.18 -6.21 -2.83
N ALA A 44 10.92 -5.77 -2.86
CA ALA A 44 10.54 -4.37 -2.95
C ALA A 44 10.68 -3.62 -1.61
N LEU A 45 10.20 -4.22 -0.51
CA LEU A 45 10.03 -3.55 0.79
C LEU A 45 11.06 -3.97 1.85
N GLY A 46 11.91 -4.94 1.55
CA GLY A 46 12.90 -5.48 2.46
C GLY A 46 12.45 -6.71 3.24
N GLY A 47 13.40 -7.33 3.95
CA GLY A 47 13.15 -8.53 4.74
C GLY A 47 12.71 -8.28 6.18
N PHE A 48 12.69 -7.02 6.62
CA PHE A 48 12.31 -6.66 7.98
C PHE A 48 10.83 -6.26 8.05
N TYR A 49 10.00 -7.16 8.57
CA TYR A 49 8.57 -6.94 8.75
C TYR A 49 8.02 -7.71 9.95
N GLY A 50 6.99 -7.15 10.60
CA GLY A 50 6.16 -7.84 11.59
C GLY A 50 5.06 -8.66 10.91
N ARG A 51 4.52 -9.65 11.62
CA ARG A 51 3.35 -10.43 11.18
C ARG A 51 2.20 -10.23 12.15
N CYS A 52 0.99 -10.17 11.63
CA CYS A 52 -0.19 -10.22 12.49
C CYS A 52 -0.40 -11.64 13.03
N HIS A 53 -0.51 -11.75 14.34
CA HIS A 53 -0.97 -12.96 15.00
C HIS A 53 -2.48 -12.83 15.27
N GLY A 54 -3.30 -13.67 14.66
CA GLY A 54 -4.76 -13.67 14.84
C GLY A 54 -5.57 -12.86 13.81
N CYS A 55 -4.93 -12.31 12.76
CA CYS A 55 -5.67 -11.75 11.63
C CYS A 55 -6.17 -12.85 10.69
N ASP A 56 -7.31 -12.60 10.02
CA ASP A 56 -7.77 -13.43 8.92
C ASP A 56 -6.79 -13.31 7.74
N GLY A 57 -6.01 -14.37 7.50
CA GLY A 57 -4.96 -14.39 6.48
C GLY A 57 -3.58 -13.94 7.01
N THR A 58 -2.63 -13.76 6.08
CA THR A 58 -1.26 -13.34 6.41
C THR A 58 -1.10 -11.86 6.15
N THR A 59 -0.97 -11.06 7.20
CA THR A 59 -0.68 -9.63 7.10
C THR A 59 0.74 -9.35 7.57
N TRP A 60 1.50 -8.65 6.73
CA TRP A 60 2.85 -8.18 7.01
C TRP A 60 2.87 -6.68 7.24
N TYR A 61 3.56 -6.25 8.29
CA TYR A 61 3.72 -4.86 8.65
C TYR A 61 5.15 -4.41 8.42
N PHE A 62 5.37 -3.60 7.41
CA PHE A 62 6.64 -2.94 7.12
C PHE A 62 6.63 -1.57 7.78
N THR A 63 7.47 -1.35 8.77
CA THR A 63 7.54 -0.09 9.53
C THR A 63 8.90 0.56 9.40
N TYR A 64 8.96 1.87 9.61
CA TYR A 64 10.21 2.64 9.51
C TYR A 64 11.22 2.35 10.63
N GLY A 65 10.83 1.65 11.65
CA GLY A 65 11.68 1.24 12.74
C GLY A 65 10.97 0.30 13.71
N LYS A 66 11.74 -0.39 14.54
CA LYS A 66 11.26 -1.44 15.44
C LYS A 66 10.10 -0.98 16.37
N TRP A 67 10.08 0.30 16.73
CA TRP A 67 9.09 0.87 17.66
C TRP A 67 8.15 1.88 17.00
N THR A 68 8.20 2.05 15.68
CA THR A 68 7.28 2.94 14.97
C THR A 68 6.07 2.14 14.50
N ARG A 69 4.91 2.83 14.49
CA ARG A 69 3.67 2.25 13.95
C ARG A 69 3.40 2.69 12.50
N THR A 70 4.16 3.67 12.00
CA THR A 70 4.02 4.21 10.65
C THR A 70 4.69 3.32 9.62
N GLY A 71 4.03 3.12 8.50
CA GLY A 71 4.54 2.28 7.43
C GLY A 71 3.49 1.82 6.44
N LEU A 72 3.64 0.57 6.00
CA LEU A 72 2.77 -0.08 5.02
C LEU A 72 2.40 -1.49 5.52
N ALA A 73 1.12 -1.82 5.47
CA ALA A 73 0.65 -3.20 5.64
C ALA A 73 0.41 -3.85 4.28
N VAL A 74 0.72 -5.13 4.20
CA VAL A 74 0.53 -5.98 3.03
C VAL A 74 -0.25 -7.22 3.46
N GLU A 75 -1.46 -7.38 2.97
CA GLU A 75 -2.26 -8.58 3.16
C GLU A 75 -1.98 -9.58 2.04
N LEU A 76 -1.63 -10.79 2.40
CA LEU A 76 -1.38 -11.89 1.47
C LEU A 76 -2.52 -12.92 1.55
N HIS A 77 -3.04 -13.29 0.41
CA HIS A 77 -3.95 -14.43 0.25
C HIS A 77 -3.35 -15.43 -0.73
N ASN A 78 -3.22 -16.68 -0.30
CA ASN A 78 -2.55 -17.75 -1.07
C ASN A 78 -1.14 -17.32 -1.57
N GLY A 79 -0.36 -16.65 -0.71
CA GLY A 79 1.00 -16.21 -1.00
C GLY A 79 1.13 -15.04 -1.98
N ARG A 80 0.01 -14.39 -2.32
CA ARG A 80 -0.04 -13.23 -3.21
C ARG A 80 -0.69 -12.02 -2.55
N VAL A 81 -0.21 -10.84 -2.89
CA VAL A 81 -0.74 -9.57 -2.39
C VAL A 81 -2.21 -9.43 -2.77
N ALA A 82 -3.08 -9.36 -1.77
CA ALA A 82 -4.52 -9.17 -1.88
C ALA A 82 -4.95 -7.73 -1.55
N ALA A 83 -4.26 -7.09 -0.60
CA ALA A 83 -4.46 -5.70 -0.25
C ALA A 83 -3.18 -5.07 0.30
N LEU A 84 -3.12 -3.75 0.18
CA LEU A 84 -2.05 -2.89 0.68
C LEU A 84 -2.71 -1.68 1.34
N PHE A 85 -2.20 -1.22 2.48
CA PHE A 85 -2.65 0.03 3.08
C PHE A 85 -1.57 0.67 3.96
N THR A 86 -1.54 2.00 3.97
CA THR A 86 -0.62 2.74 4.84
C THR A 86 -1.03 2.61 6.30
N LEU A 87 -0.05 2.65 7.19
CA LEU A 87 -0.23 2.57 8.64
C LEU A 87 0.06 3.92 9.29
N TRP A 88 -0.85 4.41 10.11
CA TRP A 88 -0.63 5.57 10.98
C TRP A 88 -0.09 6.84 10.29
N LYS A 89 -0.64 7.19 9.14
CA LYS A 89 -0.33 8.41 8.38
C LYS A 89 1.20 8.62 8.19
N PRO A 90 1.89 7.73 7.45
CA PRO A 90 3.31 7.87 7.25
C PRO A 90 3.64 9.18 6.50
N PRO A 91 4.66 9.94 6.94
CA PRO A 91 4.98 11.23 6.35
C PRO A 91 5.47 11.11 4.90
N GLY A 92 5.17 12.12 4.09
CA GLY A 92 5.65 12.20 2.71
C GLY A 92 4.92 11.31 1.69
N TRP A 93 4.00 10.46 2.12
CA TRP A 93 3.22 9.62 1.21
C TRP A 93 2.22 10.45 0.41
N HIS A 94 2.12 10.17 -0.89
CA HIS A 94 1.31 10.95 -1.82
C HIS A 94 0.78 10.06 -2.97
N THR A 95 -0.17 10.57 -3.74
CA THR A 95 -0.58 9.94 -5.01
C THR A 95 0.26 10.47 -6.16
N ALA A 96 0.27 9.75 -7.29
CA ALA A 96 0.86 10.25 -8.55
C ALA A 96 0.24 11.59 -9.00
N GLY A 97 -1.02 11.88 -8.63
CA GLY A 97 -1.70 13.14 -8.89
C GLY A 97 -1.42 14.25 -7.86
N GLY A 98 -0.47 14.04 -6.93
CA GLY A 98 -0.04 15.07 -5.97
C GLY A 98 -0.86 15.16 -4.68
N LEU A 99 -1.91 14.35 -4.49
CA LEU A 99 -2.65 14.29 -3.23
C LEU A 99 -1.75 13.72 -2.13
N ARG A 100 -1.63 14.43 -1.00
CA ARG A 100 -0.76 14.05 0.13
C ARG A 100 -1.58 13.62 1.35
N LEU A 101 -1.03 12.76 2.18
CA LEU A 101 -1.59 12.49 3.50
C LEU A 101 -1.59 13.79 4.32
N GLY A 102 -2.66 14.01 5.08
CA GLY A 102 -2.93 15.27 5.76
C GLY A 102 -3.82 16.24 4.98
N ALA A 103 -4.14 15.95 3.71
CA ALA A 103 -5.06 16.76 2.92
C ALA A 103 -6.49 16.72 3.50
N VAL A 104 -7.22 17.82 3.40
CA VAL A 104 -8.65 17.84 3.77
C VAL A 104 -9.49 17.06 2.78
N GLU A 105 -10.62 16.52 3.22
CA GLU A 105 -11.51 15.65 2.41
C GLU A 105 -11.91 16.29 1.08
N ALA A 106 -12.15 17.61 1.04
CA ALA A 106 -12.47 18.33 -0.20
C ALA A 106 -11.35 18.24 -1.24
N GLN A 107 -10.07 18.22 -0.82
CA GLN A 107 -8.94 17.99 -1.73
C GLN A 107 -8.89 16.54 -2.21
N VAL A 108 -9.28 15.58 -1.38
CA VAL A 108 -9.36 14.16 -1.79
C VAL A 108 -10.37 14.02 -2.92
N THR A 109 -11.59 14.53 -2.76
CA THR A 109 -12.63 14.45 -3.80
C THR A 109 -12.24 15.17 -5.09
N SER A 110 -11.52 16.29 -4.98
CA SER A 110 -11.04 17.05 -6.14
C SER A 110 -9.94 16.33 -6.92
N LEU A 111 -8.96 15.72 -6.23
CA LEU A 111 -7.76 15.15 -6.86
C LEU A 111 -7.85 13.64 -7.15
N ALA A 112 -8.67 12.91 -6.40
CA ALA A 112 -8.88 11.47 -6.63
C ALA A 112 -9.87 11.17 -7.76
N GLY A 113 -10.63 12.17 -8.22
CA GLY A 113 -11.74 12.01 -9.16
C GLY A 113 -12.97 11.40 -8.50
N PRO A 114 -13.90 10.80 -9.27
CA PRO A 114 -15.13 10.24 -8.73
C PRO A 114 -14.84 9.17 -7.68
N VAL A 115 -15.29 9.40 -6.44
CA VAL A 115 -15.17 8.49 -5.31
C VAL A 115 -16.53 8.26 -4.66
N VAL A 116 -16.71 7.10 -4.04
CA VAL A 116 -17.92 6.73 -3.29
C VAL A 116 -17.54 6.62 -1.81
N PRO A 117 -18.26 7.31 -0.90
CA PRO A 117 -18.00 7.21 0.54
C PRO A 117 -18.53 5.87 1.08
N VAL A 118 -17.73 5.24 1.94
CA VAL A 118 -18.09 4.05 2.72
C VAL A 118 -17.87 4.38 4.18
N ALA A 119 -18.92 4.31 4.99
CA ALA A 119 -18.83 4.52 6.44
C ALA A 119 -18.20 3.28 7.10
N CYS A 120 -17.17 3.52 7.93
CA CYS A 120 -16.54 2.52 8.78
C CYS A 120 -16.63 2.94 10.25
N ALA A 121 -16.20 2.09 11.17
CA ALA A 121 -16.23 2.40 12.59
C ALA A 121 -15.24 3.54 12.92
N GLY A 122 -15.78 4.76 13.12
CA GLY A 122 -14.99 5.94 13.51
C GLY A 122 -14.26 6.68 12.38
N TYR A 123 -14.47 6.30 11.10
CA TYR A 123 -13.86 6.98 9.94
C TYR A 123 -14.67 6.74 8.66
N THR A 124 -14.35 7.48 7.62
CA THR A 124 -14.92 7.29 6.28
C THR A 124 -13.83 6.86 5.32
N VAL A 125 -14.15 5.95 4.42
CA VAL A 125 -13.27 5.59 3.30
C VAL A 125 -13.90 6.07 2.01
N LEU A 126 -13.20 6.92 1.28
CA LEU A 126 -13.58 7.30 -0.07
C LEU A 126 -12.98 6.27 -1.03
N VAL A 127 -13.80 5.53 -1.75
CA VAL A 127 -13.34 4.45 -2.63
C VAL A 127 -13.54 4.78 -4.10
N ARG A 128 -12.58 4.32 -4.92
CA ARG A 128 -12.66 4.36 -6.37
C ARG A 128 -12.34 2.99 -6.93
N ASP A 129 -13.31 2.39 -7.62
CA ASP A 129 -13.10 1.12 -8.30
C ASP A 129 -12.73 1.37 -9.77
N ALA A 130 -11.66 0.71 -10.24
CA ALA A 130 -11.22 0.75 -11.63
C ALA A 130 -10.45 -0.52 -11.99
N HIS A 131 -10.73 -1.10 -13.14
CA HIS A 131 -9.97 -2.24 -13.70
C HIS A 131 -9.76 -3.43 -12.74
N GLY A 132 -10.80 -3.80 -11.97
CA GLY A 132 -10.72 -4.91 -11.02
C GLY A 132 -9.99 -4.59 -9.71
N THR A 133 -9.64 -3.34 -9.50
CA THR A 133 -8.98 -2.86 -8.27
C THR A 133 -9.85 -1.80 -7.58
N ARG A 134 -9.69 -1.68 -6.28
CA ARG A 134 -10.24 -0.63 -5.43
C ARG A 134 -9.11 0.20 -4.83
N THR A 135 -9.11 1.49 -5.12
CA THR A 135 -8.29 2.46 -4.42
C THR A 135 -9.10 3.04 -3.26
N ALA A 136 -8.52 3.11 -2.08
CA ALA A 136 -9.15 3.61 -0.86
C ALA A 136 -8.38 4.81 -0.30
N TYR A 137 -9.12 5.82 0.12
CA TYR A 137 -8.63 7.01 0.79
C TYR A 137 -9.28 7.06 2.17
N TYR A 138 -8.51 6.81 3.22
CA TYR A 138 -8.99 6.74 4.59
C TYR A 138 -9.07 8.14 5.19
N VAL A 139 -10.26 8.61 5.52
CA VAL A 139 -10.51 9.95 6.07
C VAL A 139 -10.93 9.83 7.52
N VAL A 140 -10.19 10.46 8.40
CA VAL A 140 -10.44 10.52 9.84
C VAL A 140 -10.58 12.00 10.23
N ASN A 141 -11.71 12.37 10.86
CA ASN A 141 -12.00 13.75 11.25
C ASN A 141 -11.83 14.77 10.10
N GLY A 142 -12.23 14.40 8.87
CA GLY A 142 -12.14 15.27 7.70
C GLY A 142 -10.73 15.40 7.10
N GLU A 143 -9.75 14.63 7.56
CA GLU A 143 -8.37 14.63 7.09
C GLU A 143 -7.99 13.27 6.50
N LEU A 144 -7.26 13.27 5.39
CA LEU A 144 -6.73 12.07 4.76
C LEU A 144 -5.60 11.44 5.59
N TRP A 145 -5.86 10.29 6.18
CA TRP A 145 -4.93 9.58 7.06
C TRP A 145 -4.17 8.45 6.37
N GLY A 146 -4.73 7.91 5.30
CA GLY A 146 -4.11 6.76 4.68
C GLY A 146 -4.58 6.49 3.27
N PHE A 147 -3.82 5.66 2.60
CA PHE A 147 -4.12 5.09 1.29
C PHE A 147 -4.30 3.59 1.40
N GLY A 148 -5.16 3.04 0.54
CA GLY A 148 -5.31 1.61 0.35
C GLY A 148 -5.41 1.24 -1.12
N LEU A 149 -4.97 0.03 -1.43
CA LEU A 149 -5.14 -0.61 -2.73
C LEU A 149 -5.52 -2.07 -2.50
N MET A 150 -6.62 -2.52 -3.06
CA MET A 150 -7.14 -3.87 -2.89
C MET A 150 -7.92 -4.33 -4.11
N ARG A 151 -8.33 -5.59 -4.14
CA ARG A 151 -9.22 -6.10 -5.19
C ARG A 151 -10.55 -5.37 -5.17
N ALA A 152 -11.17 -5.16 -6.32
CA ALA A 152 -12.51 -4.61 -6.42
C ALA A 152 -13.49 -5.41 -5.55
N ARG A 153 -14.45 -4.72 -4.92
CA ARG A 153 -15.43 -5.27 -3.99
C ARG A 153 -14.87 -5.80 -2.66
N ALA A 154 -13.55 -5.77 -2.43
CA ALA A 154 -13.01 -6.05 -1.09
C ALA A 154 -13.54 -5.02 -0.09
N ASN A 155 -13.75 -5.46 1.17
CA ASN A 155 -14.15 -4.54 2.24
C ASN A 155 -13.04 -3.50 2.44
N PRO A 156 -13.30 -2.20 2.30
CA PRO A 156 -12.28 -1.18 2.51
C PRO A 156 -12.06 -0.86 3.99
N CYS A 157 -13.02 -1.21 4.87
CA CYS A 157 -12.89 -0.96 6.31
C CYS A 157 -11.78 -1.83 6.90
N ARG A 158 -10.95 -1.20 7.74
CA ARG A 158 -9.87 -1.85 8.49
C ARG A 158 -10.13 -1.71 9.99
N THR A 159 -9.96 -2.76 10.72
CA THR A 159 -10.08 -2.84 12.19
C THR A 159 -8.70 -2.81 12.84
#